data_b6276595904ba1f4442e566e14e4e918
#
_entry.id   b6276595904ba1f4442e566e14e4e918
#
_cell.length_a   1.000
_cell.length_b   1.000
_cell.length_c   1.000
_cell.angle_alpha   90.00
_cell.angle_beta   90.00
_cell.angle_gamma   90.00
#
_symmetry.space_group_name_H-M   'P 1'
#
loop_
_entity.id
_entity.type
_entity.pdbx_description
1 polymer ?
#
loop_
_entity_poly.entity_id
_entity_poly.type
_entity_poly.pdbx_seq_one_letter_code
_entity_poly.pdbx_strand_id
1 'polypeptide(L)'
;MDTPHEAAPAATWDAACAAAVSVRGLRKGFDGRAVLQDLDWVVPEGRVIGLLGRNGAGKTTLLRCLLGLSPIDAGSIEVLGEPMDEPRGQRLHRIGYVPQSFDLFPWMRIDAFLDFTAAFYRRWDVALVERLLGTWQLDRSRKIAALSQGQRQMLAIVRALAPDPDLLVLDEPVASLDPIARRDFLVTLLPLVRRPGKTVIFSTHITTDLERVDADIALLRGGRIVLTRALAEISARFRRAVLTRAQGFVLVPPLAGAWGARIEEAKAIYVIDESDAAQRAALDQLAAREQATVELAPLDLEDLFVELA
;
A
#
# COMPACT_ATOMS: atom_id res chain seq x y z
N MET A 1 2.30 13.87 -25.73
CA MET A 1 0.94 14.36 -25.44
C MET A 1 0.20 13.18 -24.85
N ASP A 2 0.24 13.08 -23.51
CA ASP A 2 -0.47 12.03 -22.77
C ASP A 2 -1.97 12.34 -22.84
N THR A 3 -2.71 11.50 -23.54
CA THR A 3 -4.17 11.51 -23.46
C THR A 3 -4.54 11.12 -22.03
N PRO A 4 -5.40 11.89 -21.31
CA PRO A 4 -5.88 11.48 -20.02
C PRO A 4 -6.73 10.23 -20.19
N HIS A 5 -6.22 9.08 -19.80
CA HIS A 5 -6.99 7.86 -19.62
C HIS A 5 -8.02 8.14 -18.54
N GLU A 6 -9.28 8.18 -18.92
CA GLU A 6 -10.42 8.20 -18.01
C GLU A 6 -10.33 6.93 -17.15
N ALA A 7 -9.84 7.10 -15.92
CA ALA A 7 -9.69 6.00 -14.99
C ALA A 7 -11.07 5.39 -14.74
N ALA A 8 -11.21 4.11 -15.03
CA ALA A 8 -12.38 3.35 -14.61
C ALA A 8 -12.61 3.56 -13.11
N PRO A 9 -13.85 3.67 -12.63
CA PRO A 9 -14.12 3.93 -11.22
C PRO A 9 -13.43 2.89 -10.37
N ALA A 10 -12.65 3.35 -9.39
CA ALA A 10 -12.01 2.48 -8.42
C ALA A 10 -13.08 1.56 -7.84
N ALA A 11 -12.97 0.26 -8.09
CA ALA A 11 -13.91 -0.69 -7.53
C ALA A 11 -13.74 -0.67 -6.02
N THR A 12 -14.72 -0.11 -5.38
CA THR A 12 -14.83 0.02 -3.92
C THR A 12 -15.17 -1.34 -3.31
N TRP A 13 -14.62 -1.61 -2.15
CA TRP A 13 -15.08 -2.70 -1.28
C TRP A 13 -16.59 -2.59 -1.06
N ASP A 14 -17.27 -3.72 -0.80
CA ASP A 14 -18.69 -3.73 -0.43
C ASP A 14 -18.94 -2.69 0.67
N ALA A 15 -19.83 -1.76 0.41
CA ALA A 15 -20.19 -0.66 1.30
C ALA A 15 -20.82 -1.11 2.65
N ALA A 16 -20.97 -2.41 2.86
CA ALA A 16 -21.58 -3.01 4.04
C ALA A 16 -20.59 -3.24 5.21
N CYS A 17 -19.26 -3.15 4.99
CA CYS A 17 -18.27 -3.30 6.06
C CYS A 17 -17.96 -1.95 6.72
N ALA A 18 -17.80 -1.96 8.06
CA ALA A 18 -17.28 -0.80 8.77
C ALA A 18 -15.90 -0.41 8.20
N ALA A 19 -15.68 0.88 7.97
CA ALA A 19 -14.45 1.39 7.40
C ALA A 19 -13.48 1.81 8.50
N ALA A 20 -12.28 1.24 8.51
CA ALA A 20 -11.19 1.72 9.37
C ALA A 20 -10.64 3.07 8.87
N VAL A 21 -10.66 3.30 7.55
CA VAL A 21 -10.28 4.56 6.92
C VAL A 21 -11.25 4.89 5.81
N SER A 22 -11.73 6.14 5.76
CA SER A 22 -12.52 6.69 4.67
C SER A 22 -11.92 8.01 4.22
N VAL A 23 -11.57 8.11 2.95
CA VAL A 23 -11.00 9.31 2.31
C VAL A 23 -11.91 9.73 1.17
N ARG A 24 -12.26 11.01 1.11
CA ARG A 24 -13.13 11.55 0.04
C ARG A 24 -12.56 12.83 -0.51
N GLY A 25 -12.34 12.86 -1.84
CA GLY A 25 -11.88 14.03 -2.58
C GLY A 25 -10.58 14.64 -2.06
N LEU A 26 -9.68 13.84 -1.49
CA LEU A 26 -8.47 14.31 -0.86
C LEU A 26 -7.55 14.99 -1.88
N ARG A 27 -7.16 16.22 -1.58
CA ARG A 27 -6.13 16.95 -2.32
C ARG A 27 -4.98 17.33 -1.39
N LYS A 28 -3.76 17.18 -1.90
CA LYS A 28 -2.54 17.62 -1.22
C LYS A 28 -1.47 17.98 -2.23
N GLY A 29 -0.86 19.17 -2.06
CA GLY A 29 0.26 19.64 -2.83
C GLY A 29 1.35 20.23 -1.95
N PHE A 30 2.53 20.45 -2.55
CA PHE A 30 3.66 21.15 -1.96
C PHE A 30 4.27 22.05 -3.04
N ASP A 31 4.55 23.29 -2.69
CA ASP A 31 5.20 24.30 -3.57
C ASP A 31 4.53 24.40 -4.95
N GLY A 32 3.20 24.39 -4.98
CA GLY A 32 2.41 24.47 -6.21
C GLY A 32 2.33 23.18 -7.03
N ARG A 33 2.97 22.10 -6.59
CA ARG A 33 2.90 20.80 -7.25
C ARG A 33 1.88 19.90 -6.54
N ALA A 34 0.85 19.47 -7.26
CA ALA A 34 -0.11 18.50 -6.75
C ALA A 34 0.54 17.12 -6.56
N VAL A 35 0.32 16.50 -5.39
CA VAL A 35 0.81 15.15 -5.05
C VAL A 35 -0.36 14.19 -4.93
N LEU A 36 -1.45 14.58 -4.26
CA LEU A 36 -2.69 13.83 -4.20
C LEU A 36 -3.79 14.65 -4.88
N GLN A 37 -4.61 14.00 -5.72
CA GLN A 37 -5.54 14.68 -6.63
C GLN A 37 -6.91 14.00 -6.60
N ASP A 38 -7.88 14.62 -5.92
CA ASP A 38 -9.26 14.10 -5.79
C ASP A 38 -9.26 12.60 -5.44
N LEU A 39 -8.47 12.23 -4.41
CA LEU A 39 -8.30 10.85 -4.04
C LEU A 39 -9.45 10.39 -3.15
N ASP A 40 -10.14 9.33 -3.60
CA ASP A 40 -11.12 8.58 -2.84
C ASP A 40 -10.55 7.22 -2.47
N TRP A 41 -10.71 6.83 -1.20
CA TRP A 41 -10.24 5.51 -0.73
C TRP A 41 -10.99 5.08 0.52
N VAL A 42 -11.42 3.81 0.53
CA VAL A 42 -12.02 3.16 1.70
C VAL A 42 -11.16 1.96 2.06
N VAL A 43 -10.83 1.83 3.33
CA VAL A 43 -10.15 0.66 3.91
C VAL A 43 -11.09 -0.02 4.90
N PRO A 44 -11.58 -1.22 4.62
CA PRO A 44 -12.43 -1.96 5.55
C PRO A 44 -11.68 -2.34 6.83
N GLU A 45 -12.41 -2.44 7.95
CA GLU A 45 -11.83 -2.97 9.18
C GLU A 45 -11.40 -4.44 9.06
N GLY A 46 -10.36 -4.82 9.80
CA GLY A 46 -9.88 -6.19 9.87
C GLY A 46 -9.09 -6.67 8.66
N ARG A 47 -8.70 -5.77 7.75
CA ARG A 47 -7.95 -6.09 6.53
C ARG A 47 -6.47 -5.72 6.62
N VAL A 48 -5.65 -6.45 5.87
CA VAL A 48 -4.25 -6.12 5.61
C VAL A 48 -4.16 -5.56 4.19
N ILE A 49 -3.87 -4.27 4.07
CA ILE A 49 -3.82 -3.56 2.79
C ILE A 49 -2.38 -3.21 2.45
N GLY A 50 -1.93 -3.62 1.27
CA GLY A 50 -0.69 -3.17 0.67
C GLY A 50 -0.92 -1.94 -0.20
N LEU A 51 -0.39 -0.79 0.21
CA LEU A 51 -0.39 0.43 -0.58
C LEU A 51 0.79 0.41 -1.55
N LEU A 52 0.52 -0.01 -2.78
CA LEU A 52 1.50 -0.15 -3.85
C LEU A 52 1.59 1.13 -4.68
N GLY A 53 2.78 1.50 -5.11
CA GLY A 53 3.00 2.65 -5.99
C GLY A 53 4.48 2.95 -6.16
N ARG A 54 4.85 3.61 -7.26
CA ARG A 54 6.25 4.00 -7.54
C ARG A 54 6.79 4.95 -6.49
N ASN A 55 8.11 5.09 -6.43
CA ASN A 55 8.74 6.12 -5.62
C ASN A 55 8.27 7.51 -6.08
N GLY A 56 7.86 8.35 -5.13
CA GLY A 56 7.30 9.66 -5.42
C GLY A 56 5.81 9.67 -5.81
N ALA A 57 5.11 8.54 -5.85
CA ALA A 57 3.68 8.48 -6.16
C ALA A 57 2.77 9.16 -5.10
N GLY A 58 3.32 9.47 -3.91
CA GLY A 58 2.55 10.10 -2.83
C GLY A 58 2.17 9.17 -1.68
N LYS A 59 2.69 7.93 -1.61
CA LYS A 59 2.37 6.96 -0.54
C LYS A 59 2.57 7.54 0.85
N THR A 60 3.79 7.98 1.17
CA THR A 60 4.11 8.62 2.46
C THR A 60 3.26 9.85 2.73
N THR A 61 2.97 10.65 1.70
CA THR A 61 2.11 11.83 1.81
C THR A 61 0.69 11.41 2.21
N LEU A 62 0.12 10.42 1.54
CA LEU A 62 -1.20 9.88 1.87
C LEU A 62 -1.23 9.35 3.30
N LEU A 63 -0.27 8.50 3.69
CA LEU A 63 -0.19 7.97 5.05
C LEU A 63 -0.06 9.07 6.12
N ARG A 64 0.72 10.12 5.85
CA ARG A 64 0.84 11.26 6.78
C ARG A 64 -0.45 12.09 6.88
N CYS A 65 -1.19 12.24 5.78
CA CYS A 65 -2.51 12.88 5.81
C CYS A 65 -3.51 12.04 6.62
N LEU A 66 -3.54 10.70 6.44
CA LEU A 66 -4.38 9.79 7.21
C LEU A 66 -4.14 9.88 8.73
N LEU A 67 -2.92 10.21 9.12
CA LEU A 67 -2.50 10.30 10.52
C LEU A 67 -2.62 11.72 11.10
N GLY A 68 -3.08 12.70 10.30
CA GLY A 68 -3.10 14.10 10.71
C GLY A 68 -1.70 14.73 10.89
N LEU A 69 -0.65 14.06 10.39
CA LEU A 69 0.74 14.55 10.43
C LEU A 69 1.07 15.55 9.31
N SER A 70 0.19 15.64 8.32
CA SER A 70 0.26 16.62 7.24
C SER A 70 -1.14 17.17 6.99
N PRO A 71 -1.33 18.51 7.01
CA PRO A 71 -2.63 19.11 6.73
C PRO A 71 -3.04 18.80 5.27
N ILE A 72 -4.33 18.61 5.04
CA ILE A 72 -4.90 18.43 3.71
C ILE A 72 -5.26 19.79 3.11
N ASP A 73 -5.28 19.88 1.77
CA ASP A 73 -5.65 21.12 1.08
C ASP A 73 -7.15 21.15 0.74
N ALA A 74 -7.77 19.97 0.54
CA ALA A 74 -9.21 19.79 0.35
C ALA A 74 -9.62 18.32 0.58
N GLY A 75 -10.94 18.09 0.70
CA GLY A 75 -11.51 16.77 0.94
C GLY A 75 -11.75 16.49 2.41
N SER A 76 -11.94 15.22 2.75
CA SER A 76 -12.15 14.77 4.13
C SER A 76 -11.49 13.40 4.37
N ILE A 77 -11.08 13.18 5.62
CA ILE A 77 -10.51 11.92 6.08
C ILE A 77 -11.18 11.54 7.40
N GLU A 78 -11.65 10.30 7.46
CA GLU A 78 -12.13 9.68 8.69
C GLU A 78 -11.26 8.44 8.99
N VAL A 79 -10.84 8.29 10.24
CA VAL A 79 -10.08 7.13 10.70
C VAL A 79 -10.71 6.57 11.97
N LEU A 80 -11.02 5.28 11.95
CA LEU A 80 -11.72 4.58 13.03
C LEU A 80 -13.04 5.26 13.44
N GLY A 81 -13.77 5.78 12.42
CA GLY A 81 -15.05 6.45 12.58
C GLY A 81 -14.98 7.90 13.06
N GLU A 82 -13.79 8.50 13.16
CA GLU A 82 -13.60 9.88 13.62
C GLU A 82 -12.91 10.73 12.54
N PRO A 83 -13.38 12.00 12.31
CA PRO A 83 -12.70 12.93 11.39
C PRO A 83 -11.26 13.22 11.81
N MET A 84 -10.35 13.35 10.83
CA MET A 84 -8.91 13.63 11.05
C MET A 84 -8.53 15.11 10.89
N ASP A 85 -9.48 16.01 10.95
CA ASP A 85 -9.28 17.47 10.92
C ASP A 85 -8.49 17.99 12.14
N GLU A 86 -8.64 17.30 13.31
CA GLU A 86 -7.88 17.60 14.51
C GLU A 86 -7.29 16.32 15.13
N PRO A 87 -5.99 16.30 15.47
CA PRO A 87 -5.40 15.16 16.17
C PRO A 87 -5.89 15.13 17.62
N ARG A 88 -6.87 14.26 17.90
CA ARG A 88 -7.39 14.05 19.27
C ARG A 88 -6.60 12.93 19.93
N GLY A 89 -6.03 13.22 21.10
CA GLY A 89 -5.10 12.31 21.80
C GLY A 89 -5.65 10.90 22.06
N GLN A 90 -6.96 10.74 22.30
CA GLN A 90 -7.54 9.42 22.56
C GLN A 90 -7.50 8.49 21.35
N ARG A 91 -7.70 9.01 20.13
CA ARG A 91 -7.64 8.24 18.88
C ARG A 91 -6.22 7.76 18.58
N LEU A 92 -5.22 8.60 18.87
CA LEU A 92 -3.82 8.25 18.60
C LEU A 92 -3.36 7.01 19.40
N HIS A 93 -3.98 6.70 20.54
CA HIS A 93 -3.70 5.46 21.28
C HIS A 93 -4.16 4.19 20.54
N ARG A 94 -5.08 4.32 19.57
CA ARG A 94 -5.61 3.22 18.77
C ARG A 94 -4.86 3.03 17.45
N ILE A 95 -3.90 3.92 17.16
CA ILE A 95 -3.13 3.92 15.90
C ILE A 95 -1.66 3.66 16.20
N GLY A 96 -1.09 2.63 15.59
CA GLY A 96 0.35 2.40 15.55
C GLY A 96 0.92 2.94 14.25
N TYR A 97 2.03 3.68 14.31
CA TYR A 97 2.69 4.19 13.11
C TYR A 97 4.19 3.96 13.14
N VAL A 98 4.68 3.43 12.02
CA VAL A 98 6.11 3.27 11.74
C VAL A 98 6.42 4.04 10.45
N PRO A 99 7.10 5.19 10.52
CA PRO A 99 7.50 5.96 9.34
C PRO A 99 8.67 5.29 8.61
N GLN A 100 8.85 5.65 7.34
CA GLN A 100 9.95 5.19 6.49
C GLN A 100 11.33 5.55 7.08
N SER A 101 11.44 6.77 7.63
CA SER A 101 12.61 7.25 8.34
C SER A 101 12.18 7.85 9.66
N PHE A 102 12.89 7.55 10.72
CA PHE A 102 12.59 8.07 12.05
C PHE A 102 13.87 8.27 12.85
N ASP A 103 13.89 9.34 13.61
CA ASP A 103 14.91 9.60 14.60
C ASP A 103 14.41 9.09 15.95
N LEU A 104 14.83 7.89 16.32
CA LEU A 104 14.74 7.45 17.70
C LEU A 104 15.76 8.23 18.53
N PHE A 105 15.51 8.43 19.82
CA PHE A 105 16.44 9.12 20.71
C PHE A 105 17.79 8.35 20.80
N PRO A 106 18.84 8.73 20.06
CA PRO A 106 20.03 7.90 19.90
C PRO A 106 20.82 7.73 21.21
N TRP A 107 20.67 8.67 22.13
CA TRP A 107 21.32 8.65 23.44
C TRP A 107 20.65 7.72 24.45
N MET A 108 19.38 7.36 24.23
CA MET A 108 18.65 6.46 25.12
C MET A 108 19.06 5.02 24.92
N ARG A 109 18.91 4.23 26.00
CA ARG A 109 18.93 2.75 25.92
C ARG A 109 17.54 2.29 25.46
N ILE A 110 17.47 1.07 24.94
CA ILE A 110 16.20 0.48 24.46
C ILE A 110 15.18 0.41 25.61
N ASP A 111 15.59 -0.07 26.81
CA ASP A 111 14.73 -0.12 27.99
C ASP A 111 14.13 1.26 28.32
N ALA A 112 14.98 2.26 28.49
CA ALA A 112 14.54 3.62 28.82
C ALA A 112 13.63 4.24 27.75
N PHE A 113 13.89 3.95 26.48
CA PHE A 113 13.04 4.40 25.36
C PHE A 113 11.67 3.76 25.39
N LEU A 114 11.58 2.45 25.65
CA LEU A 114 10.30 1.74 25.73
C LEU A 114 9.50 2.16 26.94
N ASP A 115 10.14 2.32 28.13
CA ASP A 115 9.50 2.80 29.34
C ASP A 115 8.98 4.23 29.17
N PHE A 116 9.80 5.12 28.57
CA PHE A 116 9.39 6.48 28.23
C PHE A 116 8.16 6.48 27.29
N THR A 117 8.17 5.62 26.27
CA THR A 117 7.06 5.55 25.32
C THR A 117 5.81 4.96 25.99
N ALA A 118 5.96 3.92 26.79
CA ALA A 118 4.84 3.27 27.49
C ALA A 118 4.05 4.26 28.36
N ALA A 119 4.71 5.27 28.95
CA ALA A 119 4.07 6.28 29.78
C ALA A 119 3.01 7.13 29.05
N PHE A 120 3.02 7.18 27.73
CA PHE A 120 2.03 7.88 26.90
C PHE A 120 0.80 7.04 26.56
N TYR A 121 0.83 5.71 26.81
CA TYR A 121 -0.25 4.82 26.40
C TYR A 121 -0.99 4.22 27.61
N ARG A 122 -2.30 4.07 27.48
CA ARG A 122 -3.15 3.41 28.49
C ARG A 122 -2.98 1.89 28.49
N ARG A 123 -2.60 1.33 27.35
CA ARG A 123 -2.36 -0.10 27.14
C ARG A 123 -0.92 -0.25 26.65
N TRP A 124 -0.24 -1.23 27.20
CA TRP A 124 1.12 -1.58 26.79
C TRP A 124 1.34 -3.07 27.07
N ASP A 125 1.49 -3.84 26.00
CA ASP A 125 1.68 -5.28 26.08
C ASP A 125 3.15 -5.62 26.33
N VAL A 126 3.52 -5.69 27.62
CA VAL A 126 4.89 -6.02 28.05
C VAL A 126 5.30 -7.41 27.54
N ALA A 127 4.38 -8.39 27.54
CA ALA A 127 4.70 -9.75 27.10
C ALA A 127 5.03 -9.78 25.59
N LEU A 128 4.29 -9.02 24.77
CA LEU A 128 4.60 -8.83 23.36
C LEU A 128 5.97 -8.18 23.16
N VAL A 129 6.25 -7.12 23.92
CA VAL A 129 7.54 -6.40 23.86
C VAL A 129 8.69 -7.36 24.14
N GLU A 130 8.64 -8.13 25.25
CA GLU A 130 9.69 -9.08 25.61
C GLU A 130 9.90 -10.15 24.52
N ARG A 131 8.81 -10.69 24.01
CA ARG A 131 8.86 -11.68 22.93
C ARG A 131 9.52 -11.13 21.67
N LEU A 132 9.17 -9.91 21.24
CA LEU A 132 9.72 -9.30 20.03
C LEU A 132 11.19 -8.91 20.20
N LEU A 133 11.57 -8.37 21.37
CA LEU A 133 12.97 -8.08 21.68
C LEU A 133 13.81 -9.36 21.64
N GLY A 134 13.30 -10.46 22.20
CA GLY A 134 13.97 -11.76 22.17
C GLY A 134 14.08 -12.32 20.75
N THR A 135 12.98 -12.31 19.98
CA THR A 135 12.95 -12.81 18.59
C THR A 135 13.94 -12.07 17.70
N TRP A 136 14.02 -10.75 17.82
CA TRP A 136 14.89 -9.90 17.01
C TRP A 136 16.26 -9.63 17.66
N GLN A 137 16.57 -10.30 18.77
CA GLN A 137 17.84 -10.20 19.49
C GLN A 137 18.22 -8.74 19.82
N LEU A 138 17.25 -7.96 20.25
CA LEU A 138 17.42 -6.56 20.67
C LEU A 138 17.75 -6.52 22.16
N ASP A 139 19.03 -6.35 22.49
CA ASP A 139 19.47 -6.20 23.89
C ASP A 139 19.00 -4.86 24.47
N ARG A 140 18.12 -4.92 25.48
CA ARG A 140 17.50 -3.77 26.17
C ARG A 140 18.53 -2.77 26.71
N SER A 141 19.70 -3.25 27.09
CA SER A 141 20.77 -2.43 27.68
C SER A 141 21.52 -1.58 26.65
N ARG A 142 21.40 -1.90 25.36
CA ARG A 142 22.12 -1.18 24.28
C ARG A 142 21.55 0.20 24.03
N LYS A 143 22.43 1.16 23.72
CA LYS A 143 22.02 2.48 23.22
C LYS A 143 21.48 2.36 21.81
N ILE A 144 20.43 3.14 21.51
CA ILE A 144 19.80 3.19 20.18
C ILE A 144 20.79 3.62 19.11
N ALA A 145 21.74 4.51 19.43
CA ALA A 145 22.82 4.89 18.52
C ALA A 145 23.68 3.70 18.03
N ALA A 146 23.81 2.63 18.84
CA ALA A 146 24.60 1.45 18.52
C ALA A 146 23.85 0.40 17.69
N LEU A 147 22.57 0.62 17.39
CA LEU A 147 21.74 -0.27 16.59
C LEU A 147 22.01 -0.07 15.09
N SER A 148 21.97 -1.16 14.32
CA SER A 148 21.89 -1.08 12.87
C SER A 148 20.57 -0.42 12.43
N GLN A 149 20.48 0.00 11.17
CA GLN A 149 19.24 0.57 10.64
C GLN A 149 18.07 -0.42 10.75
N GLY A 150 18.30 -1.70 10.41
CA GLY A 150 17.28 -2.75 10.56
C GLY A 150 16.86 -2.96 12.02
N GLN A 151 17.79 -2.96 12.97
CA GLN A 151 17.48 -3.08 14.39
C GLN A 151 16.66 -1.86 14.89
N ARG A 152 16.96 -0.65 14.42
CA ARG A 152 16.14 0.54 14.72
C ARG A 152 14.74 0.40 14.15
N GLN A 153 14.61 -0.13 12.94
CA GLN A 153 13.31 -0.42 12.32
C GLN A 153 12.50 -1.42 13.17
N MET A 154 13.12 -2.53 13.59
CA MET A 154 12.49 -3.50 14.47
C MET A 154 12.04 -2.88 15.79
N LEU A 155 12.87 -2.04 16.40
CA LEU A 155 12.50 -1.32 17.64
C LEU A 155 11.32 -0.37 17.44
N ALA A 156 11.26 0.33 16.30
CA ALA A 156 10.11 1.20 15.98
C ALA A 156 8.81 0.40 15.84
N ILE A 157 8.89 -0.82 15.32
CA ILE A 157 7.73 -1.71 15.19
C ILE A 157 7.31 -2.27 16.55
N VAL A 158 8.27 -2.67 17.42
CA VAL A 158 7.95 -3.03 18.81
C VAL A 158 7.15 -1.91 19.47
N ARG A 159 7.64 -0.67 19.36
CA ARG A 159 6.96 0.52 19.89
C ARG A 159 5.54 0.69 19.34
N ALA A 160 5.35 0.49 18.03
CA ALA A 160 4.06 0.69 17.37
C ALA A 160 3.04 -0.41 17.70
N LEU A 161 3.50 -1.64 17.97
CA LEU A 161 2.65 -2.79 18.28
C LEU A 161 2.31 -2.91 19.77
N ALA A 162 3.19 -2.44 20.66
CA ALA A 162 3.05 -2.60 22.10
C ALA A 162 1.73 -2.01 22.68
N PRO A 163 1.17 -0.89 22.16
CA PRO A 163 -0.14 -0.38 22.58
C PRO A 163 -1.34 -1.22 22.14
N ASP A 164 -1.14 -2.29 21.35
CA ASP A 164 -2.19 -3.12 20.73
C ASP A 164 -3.15 -2.30 19.85
N PRO A 165 -2.66 -1.57 18.83
CA PRO A 165 -3.47 -0.65 18.05
C PRO A 165 -4.55 -1.35 17.24
N ASP A 166 -5.65 -0.64 16.92
CA ASP A 166 -6.71 -1.11 16.03
C ASP A 166 -6.34 -0.89 14.55
N LEU A 167 -5.60 0.20 14.28
CA LEU A 167 -5.02 0.50 12.97
C LEU A 167 -3.50 0.58 13.08
N LEU A 168 -2.80 -0.22 12.29
CA LEU A 168 -1.34 -0.17 12.15
C LEU A 168 -0.97 0.36 10.77
N VAL A 169 -0.21 1.44 10.74
CA VAL A 169 0.30 2.06 9.50
C VAL A 169 1.81 1.91 9.44
N LEU A 170 2.29 1.27 8.39
CA LEU A 170 3.71 0.99 8.18
C LEU A 170 4.16 1.62 6.84
N ASP A 171 5.07 2.59 6.91
CA ASP A 171 5.58 3.25 5.72
C ASP A 171 6.92 2.64 5.30
N GLU A 172 6.91 1.82 4.25
CA GLU A 172 8.05 1.07 3.73
C GLU A 172 8.85 0.30 4.82
N PRO A 173 8.19 -0.54 5.64
CA PRO A 173 8.77 -1.09 6.86
C PRO A 173 9.97 -2.02 6.64
N VAL A 174 10.17 -2.50 5.42
CA VAL A 174 11.23 -3.48 5.09
C VAL A 174 12.28 -2.94 4.12
N ALA A 175 12.18 -1.67 3.71
CA ALA A 175 13.07 -1.07 2.70
C ALA A 175 14.55 -1.06 3.14
N SER A 176 14.82 -1.04 4.44
CA SER A 176 16.17 -1.01 5.00
C SER A 176 16.71 -2.38 5.44
N LEU A 177 15.95 -3.45 5.20
CA LEU A 177 16.32 -4.81 5.59
C LEU A 177 16.93 -5.57 4.39
N ASP A 178 17.94 -6.40 4.66
CA ASP A 178 18.40 -7.38 3.68
C ASP A 178 17.32 -8.45 3.42
N PRO A 179 17.42 -9.23 2.33
CA PRO A 179 16.37 -10.19 1.96
C PRO A 179 16.03 -11.23 3.01
N ILE A 180 17.02 -11.65 3.83
CA ILE A 180 16.81 -12.65 4.90
C ILE A 180 16.08 -12.00 6.06
N ALA A 181 16.59 -10.89 6.57
CA ALA A 181 16.00 -10.13 7.66
C ALA A 181 14.57 -9.66 7.31
N ARG A 182 14.33 -9.29 6.04
CA ARG A 182 13.01 -8.93 5.51
C ARG A 182 12.02 -10.10 5.59
N ARG A 183 12.43 -11.30 5.16
CA ARG A 183 11.60 -12.48 5.23
C ARG A 183 11.24 -12.82 6.68
N ASP A 184 12.23 -12.86 7.56
CA ASP A 184 12.05 -13.19 8.98
C ASP A 184 11.17 -12.16 9.68
N PHE A 185 11.33 -10.89 9.30
CA PHE A 185 10.47 -9.81 9.76
C PHE A 185 9.00 -10.02 9.38
N LEU A 186 8.71 -10.26 8.09
CA LEU A 186 7.35 -10.49 7.60
C LEU A 186 6.71 -11.73 8.26
N VAL A 187 7.46 -12.82 8.41
CA VAL A 187 6.99 -14.03 9.09
C VAL A 187 6.62 -13.74 10.56
N THR A 188 7.41 -12.91 11.25
CA THR A 188 7.14 -12.52 12.64
C THR A 188 5.96 -11.56 12.76
N LEU A 189 5.83 -10.62 11.82
CA LEU A 189 4.79 -9.59 11.85
C LEU A 189 3.40 -10.15 11.52
N LEU A 190 3.30 -11.03 10.53
CA LEU A 190 2.05 -11.55 10.00
C LEU A 190 1.07 -12.09 11.07
N PRO A 191 1.49 -12.97 11.99
CA PRO A 191 0.58 -13.47 13.03
C PRO A 191 0.08 -12.38 13.99
N LEU A 192 0.82 -11.28 14.10
CA LEU A 192 0.48 -10.17 15.00
C LEU A 192 -0.55 -9.23 14.39
N VAL A 193 -0.49 -9.05 13.06
CA VAL A 193 -1.34 -8.10 12.33
C VAL A 193 -2.61 -8.76 11.79
N ARG A 194 -2.63 -10.08 11.62
CA ARG A 194 -3.81 -10.85 11.19
C ARG A 194 -4.75 -11.25 12.33
N ARG A 195 -4.70 -10.53 13.45
CA ARG A 195 -5.66 -10.75 14.53
C ARG A 195 -7.02 -10.17 14.17
N PRO A 196 -8.13 -10.80 14.60
CA PRO A 196 -9.47 -10.27 14.38
C PRO A 196 -9.60 -8.80 14.85
N GLY A 197 -10.21 -7.96 14.06
CA GLY A 197 -10.42 -6.54 14.36
C GLY A 197 -9.20 -5.63 14.18
N LYS A 198 -8.05 -6.15 13.73
CA LYS A 198 -6.86 -5.33 13.44
C LYS A 198 -6.79 -5.00 11.96
N THR A 199 -6.65 -3.73 11.65
CA THR A 199 -6.45 -3.23 10.30
C THR A 199 -5.00 -2.82 10.11
N VAL A 200 -4.42 -3.18 8.97
CA VAL A 200 -3.03 -2.84 8.65
C VAL A 200 -2.97 -2.20 7.28
N ILE A 201 -2.28 -1.09 7.20
CA ILE A 201 -1.90 -0.46 5.93
C ILE A 201 -0.38 -0.45 5.89
N PHE A 202 0.21 -1.11 4.91
CA PHE A 202 1.64 -0.96 4.73
C PHE A 202 1.99 -0.56 3.30
N SER A 203 2.83 0.47 3.18
CA SER A 203 3.32 0.92 1.89
C SER A 203 4.53 0.10 1.46
N THR A 204 4.58 -0.22 0.18
CA THR A 204 5.74 -0.85 -0.44
C THR A 204 5.78 -0.52 -1.92
N HIS A 205 6.95 -0.64 -2.51
CA HIS A 205 7.14 -0.68 -3.97
C HIS A 205 7.53 -2.10 -4.45
N ILE A 206 7.48 -3.09 -3.56
CA ILE A 206 7.93 -4.46 -3.78
C ILE A 206 6.74 -5.39 -3.70
N THR A 207 6.38 -5.95 -4.82
CA THR A 207 5.19 -6.79 -5.01
C THR A 207 5.27 -8.11 -4.25
N THR A 208 6.45 -8.73 -4.21
CA THR A 208 6.66 -10.01 -3.50
C THR A 208 6.42 -9.94 -1.99
N ASP A 209 6.51 -8.76 -1.38
CA ASP A 209 6.15 -8.61 0.03
C ASP A 209 4.65 -8.74 0.24
N LEU A 210 3.86 -8.18 -0.69
CA LEU A 210 2.40 -8.23 -0.67
C LEU A 210 1.87 -9.65 -0.89
N GLU A 211 2.48 -10.38 -1.81
CA GLU A 211 2.16 -11.78 -2.06
C GLU A 211 2.38 -12.65 -0.83
N ARG A 212 3.51 -12.45 -0.14
CA ARG A 212 3.83 -13.19 1.10
C ARG A 212 2.83 -12.94 2.22
N VAL A 213 2.33 -11.72 2.33
CA VAL A 213 1.37 -11.36 3.37
C VAL A 213 -0.08 -11.54 2.92
N ASP A 214 -0.32 -12.03 1.67
CA ASP A 214 -1.66 -12.17 1.08
C ASP A 214 -2.51 -10.93 1.40
N ALA A 215 -1.94 -9.76 1.11
CA ALA A 215 -2.55 -8.48 1.37
C ALA A 215 -3.52 -8.11 0.25
N ASP A 216 -4.58 -7.44 0.60
CA ASP A 216 -5.38 -6.73 -0.39
C ASP A 216 -4.55 -5.56 -0.96
N ILE A 217 -4.69 -5.27 -2.24
CA ILE A 217 -3.85 -4.30 -2.94
C ILE A 217 -4.61 -3.00 -3.15
N ALA A 218 -3.99 -1.88 -2.76
CA ALA A 218 -4.40 -0.54 -3.17
C ALA A 218 -3.26 0.08 -4.00
N LEU A 219 -3.51 0.36 -5.28
CA LEU A 219 -2.52 0.93 -6.20
C LEU A 219 -2.67 2.45 -6.29
N LEU A 220 -1.63 3.17 -5.87
CA LEU A 220 -1.55 4.63 -5.97
C LEU A 220 -0.76 5.04 -7.21
N ARG A 221 -1.42 5.75 -8.14
CA ARG A 221 -0.83 6.27 -9.38
C ARG A 221 -1.35 7.69 -9.65
N GLY A 222 -0.46 8.61 -10.03
CA GLY A 222 -0.85 9.99 -10.34
C GLY A 222 -1.61 10.71 -9.23
N GLY A 223 -1.33 10.37 -7.95
CA GLY A 223 -2.00 10.96 -6.80
C GLY A 223 -3.41 10.43 -6.53
N ARG A 224 -3.83 9.32 -7.17
CA ARG A 224 -5.15 8.69 -7.03
C ARG A 224 -5.02 7.20 -6.73
N ILE A 225 -5.96 6.63 -5.99
CA ILE A 225 -6.09 5.17 -5.89
C ILE A 225 -6.80 4.69 -7.17
N VAL A 226 -6.08 3.98 -8.02
CA VAL A 226 -6.59 3.51 -9.32
C VAL A 226 -7.13 2.07 -9.25
N LEU A 227 -6.72 1.30 -8.27
CA LEU A 227 -7.15 -0.09 -8.07
C LEU A 227 -7.20 -0.40 -6.58
N THR A 228 -8.28 -1.06 -6.14
CA THR A 228 -8.37 -1.68 -4.81
C THR A 228 -9.01 -3.06 -4.98
N ARG A 229 -8.25 -4.14 -4.73
CA ARG A 229 -8.68 -5.53 -4.94
C ARG A 229 -7.95 -6.50 -4.01
N ALA A 230 -8.60 -7.61 -3.71
CA ALA A 230 -7.91 -8.75 -3.13
C ALA A 230 -6.86 -9.32 -4.09
N LEU A 231 -5.72 -9.73 -3.56
CA LEU A 231 -4.64 -10.30 -4.38
C LEU A 231 -5.12 -11.50 -5.20
N ALA A 232 -5.92 -12.36 -4.60
CA ALA A 232 -6.50 -13.53 -5.27
C ALA A 232 -7.39 -13.14 -6.47
N GLU A 233 -8.13 -12.02 -6.37
CA GLU A 233 -8.95 -11.52 -7.49
C GLU A 233 -8.07 -10.99 -8.63
N ILE A 234 -6.95 -10.33 -8.31
CA ILE A 234 -6.03 -9.82 -9.32
C ILE A 234 -5.51 -10.98 -10.16
N SER A 235 -4.96 -12.01 -9.54
CA SER A 235 -4.41 -13.18 -10.23
C SER A 235 -5.48 -13.98 -11.00
N ALA A 236 -6.73 -14.01 -10.51
CA ALA A 236 -7.82 -14.74 -11.14
C ALA A 236 -8.38 -14.01 -12.37
N ARG A 237 -8.45 -12.67 -12.35
CA ARG A 237 -9.22 -11.89 -13.32
C ARG A 237 -8.38 -11.11 -14.32
N PHE A 238 -7.21 -10.61 -13.92
CA PHE A 238 -6.41 -9.78 -14.81
C PHE A 238 -5.54 -10.64 -15.74
N ARG A 239 -5.49 -10.22 -17.02
CA ARG A 239 -4.69 -10.88 -18.06
C ARG A 239 -3.89 -9.85 -18.83
N ARG A 240 -2.72 -10.28 -19.24
CA ARG A 240 -1.95 -9.60 -20.28
C ARG A 240 -2.45 -10.05 -21.64
N ALA A 241 -3.04 -9.14 -22.40
CA ALA A 241 -3.45 -9.38 -23.78
C ALA A 241 -2.36 -8.88 -24.71
N VAL A 242 -1.80 -9.78 -25.50
CA VAL A 242 -0.75 -9.49 -26.48
C VAL A 242 -1.36 -9.60 -27.88
N LEU A 243 -1.43 -8.50 -28.60
CA LEU A 243 -1.85 -8.44 -29.99
C LEU A 243 -0.64 -8.47 -30.92
N THR A 244 -0.65 -9.40 -31.85
CA THR A 244 0.40 -9.56 -32.83
C THR A 244 -0.20 -9.49 -34.25
N ARG A 245 0.40 -8.69 -35.16
CA ARG A 245 0.05 -8.65 -36.55
C ARG A 245 1.31 -8.69 -37.43
N ALA A 246 1.17 -9.11 -38.69
CA ALA A 246 2.31 -9.33 -39.60
C ALA A 246 3.21 -8.09 -39.79
N GLN A 247 2.62 -6.89 -39.82
CA GLN A 247 3.34 -5.62 -40.01
C GLN A 247 3.83 -4.99 -38.69
N GLY A 248 3.52 -5.62 -37.53
CA GLY A 248 3.75 -5.06 -36.22
C GLY A 248 2.93 -3.80 -35.93
N PHE A 249 3.00 -3.31 -34.69
CA PHE A 249 2.37 -2.06 -34.28
C PHE A 249 3.43 -0.97 -34.09
N VAL A 250 3.16 0.22 -34.62
CA VAL A 250 3.98 1.44 -34.42
C VAL A 250 3.36 2.32 -33.33
N LEU A 251 2.03 2.34 -33.25
CA LEU A 251 1.26 3.06 -32.26
C LEU A 251 0.33 2.07 -31.55
N VAL A 252 0.09 2.30 -30.25
CA VAL A 252 -0.87 1.51 -29.47
C VAL A 252 -2.27 1.84 -29.95
N PRO A 253 -3.03 0.90 -30.52
CA PRO A 253 -4.44 1.15 -30.83
C PRO A 253 -5.24 1.38 -29.53
N PRO A 254 -6.21 2.31 -29.50
CA PRO A 254 -7.02 2.53 -28.32
C PRO A 254 -7.91 1.30 -28.05
N LEU A 255 -7.89 0.81 -26.82
CA LEU A 255 -8.75 -0.23 -26.30
C LEU A 255 -9.53 0.32 -25.09
N ALA A 256 -10.87 0.44 -25.24
CA ALA A 256 -11.72 0.96 -24.19
C ALA A 256 -11.65 0.07 -22.93
N GLY A 257 -11.49 0.70 -21.78
CA GLY A 257 -11.45 0.03 -20.49
C GLY A 257 -10.15 -0.71 -20.14
N ALA A 258 -9.16 -0.74 -21.05
CA ALA A 258 -7.85 -1.34 -20.73
C ALA A 258 -7.17 -0.56 -19.60
N TRP A 259 -6.57 -1.27 -18.66
CA TRP A 259 -5.89 -0.70 -17.49
C TRP A 259 -4.49 -0.18 -17.81
N GLY A 260 -3.81 -0.80 -18.79
CA GLY A 260 -2.51 -0.40 -19.31
C GLY A 260 -2.41 -0.71 -20.80
N ALA A 261 -1.55 0.02 -21.52
CA ALA A 261 -1.34 -0.20 -22.95
C ALA A 261 0.05 0.27 -23.37
N ARG A 262 0.82 -0.59 -24.05
CA ARG A 262 2.16 -0.27 -24.56
C ARG A 262 2.51 -1.07 -25.81
N ILE A 263 3.59 -0.67 -26.48
CA ILE A 263 4.21 -1.46 -27.55
C ILE A 263 5.52 -2.05 -27.05
N GLU A 264 5.70 -3.32 -27.30
CA GLU A 264 6.94 -4.04 -27.07
C GLU A 264 7.21 -4.99 -28.23
N GLU A 265 8.40 -4.96 -28.80
CA GLU A 265 8.79 -5.77 -29.96
C GLU A 265 7.75 -5.75 -31.11
N ALA A 266 7.21 -4.58 -31.41
CA ALA A 266 6.17 -4.37 -32.43
C ALA A 266 4.82 -5.09 -32.13
N LYS A 267 4.59 -5.56 -30.89
CA LYS A 267 3.33 -6.10 -30.41
C LYS A 267 2.61 -5.05 -29.56
N ALA A 268 1.29 -5.02 -29.61
CA ALA A 268 0.51 -4.18 -28.69
C ALA A 268 0.10 -5.00 -27.47
N ILE A 269 0.45 -4.51 -26.29
CA ILE A 269 0.22 -5.19 -25.00
C ILE A 269 -0.78 -4.37 -24.20
N TYR A 270 -1.77 -5.05 -23.64
CA TYR A 270 -2.79 -4.46 -22.78
C TYR A 270 -2.94 -5.26 -21.50
N VAL A 271 -3.37 -4.58 -20.43
CA VAL A 271 -3.91 -5.23 -19.22
C VAL A 271 -5.42 -5.10 -19.26
N ILE A 272 -6.10 -6.23 -19.16
CA ILE A 272 -7.58 -6.30 -19.17
C ILE A 272 -8.09 -7.09 -17.95
N ASP A 273 -9.31 -6.78 -17.52
CA ASP A 273 -10.08 -7.63 -16.64
C ASP A 273 -10.86 -8.64 -17.50
N GLU A 274 -10.42 -9.91 -17.52
CA GLU A 274 -11.05 -10.95 -18.31
C GLU A 274 -12.52 -11.22 -17.95
N SER A 275 -12.92 -10.89 -16.73
CA SER A 275 -14.30 -11.03 -16.26
C SER A 275 -15.22 -9.89 -16.74
N ASP A 276 -14.65 -8.81 -17.27
CA ASP A 276 -15.41 -7.70 -17.86
C ASP A 276 -15.76 -8.02 -19.32
N ALA A 277 -17.02 -8.38 -19.54
CA ALA A 277 -17.51 -8.73 -20.88
C ALA A 277 -17.37 -7.60 -21.90
N ALA A 278 -17.43 -6.34 -21.47
CA ALA A 278 -17.26 -5.20 -22.38
C ALA A 278 -15.81 -5.04 -22.82
N GLN A 279 -14.84 -5.18 -21.91
CA GLN A 279 -13.41 -5.18 -22.25
C GLN A 279 -13.06 -6.35 -23.16
N ARG A 280 -13.60 -7.54 -22.90
CA ARG A 280 -13.37 -8.72 -23.72
C ARG A 280 -13.91 -8.51 -25.14
N ALA A 281 -15.15 -8.03 -25.28
CA ALA A 281 -15.72 -7.72 -26.60
C ALA A 281 -14.95 -6.63 -27.34
N ALA A 282 -14.48 -5.58 -26.65
CA ALA A 282 -13.67 -4.54 -27.24
C ALA A 282 -12.33 -5.05 -27.73
N LEU A 283 -11.69 -5.98 -27.01
CA LEU A 283 -10.44 -6.63 -27.42
C LEU A 283 -10.65 -7.47 -28.68
N ASP A 284 -11.72 -8.27 -28.76
CA ASP A 284 -12.03 -9.11 -29.91
C ASP A 284 -12.33 -8.25 -31.15
N GLN A 285 -13.06 -7.14 -31.00
CA GLN A 285 -13.32 -6.17 -32.07
C GLN A 285 -12.02 -5.49 -32.53
N LEU A 286 -11.15 -5.11 -31.60
CA LEU A 286 -9.86 -4.52 -31.93
C LEU A 286 -8.99 -5.49 -32.73
N ALA A 287 -8.91 -6.75 -32.30
CA ALA A 287 -8.16 -7.79 -32.98
C ALA A 287 -8.66 -8.00 -34.41
N ALA A 288 -9.97 -8.07 -34.62
CA ALA A 288 -10.58 -8.21 -35.91
C ALA A 288 -10.27 -7.00 -36.85
N ARG A 289 -10.40 -5.77 -36.30
CA ARG A 289 -10.11 -4.53 -37.06
C ARG A 289 -8.67 -4.44 -37.49
N GLU A 290 -7.74 -4.81 -36.63
CA GLU A 290 -6.29 -4.73 -36.87
C GLU A 290 -5.75 -5.99 -37.56
N GLN A 291 -6.58 -6.99 -37.86
CA GLN A 291 -6.17 -8.30 -38.41
C GLN A 291 -5.05 -8.92 -37.54
N ALA A 292 -5.19 -8.82 -36.23
CA ALA A 292 -4.22 -9.27 -35.26
C ALA A 292 -4.68 -10.58 -34.57
N THR A 293 -3.71 -11.39 -34.20
CA THR A 293 -3.94 -12.51 -33.27
C THR A 293 -3.85 -12.01 -31.82
N VAL A 294 -4.65 -12.59 -30.93
CA VAL A 294 -4.66 -12.28 -29.50
C VAL A 294 -4.16 -13.47 -28.72
N GLU A 295 -3.19 -13.22 -27.85
CA GLU A 295 -2.74 -14.18 -26.83
C GLU A 295 -3.02 -13.60 -25.45
N LEU A 296 -3.67 -14.39 -24.59
CA LEU A 296 -3.91 -14.02 -23.20
C LEU A 296 -2.97 -14.81 -22.29
N ALA A 297 -2.18 -14.10 -21.50
CA ALA A 297 -1.29 -14.68 -20.49
C ALA A 297 -1.74 -14.29 -19.08
N PRO A 298 -1.55 -15.17 -18.08
CA PRO A 298 -1.72 -14.82 -16.68
C PRO A 298 -0.85 -13.59 -16.35
N LEU A 299 -1.34 -12.75 -15.44
CA LEU A 299 -0.64 -11.57 -14.98
C LEU A 299 -0.38 -11.73 -13.48
N ASP A 300 0.89 -11.70 -13.07
CA ASP A 300 1.27 -11.63 -11.68
C ASP A 300 1.24 -10.17 -11.15
N LEU A 301 1.44 -10.01 -9.87
CA LEU A 301 1.38 -8.69 -9.25
C LEU A 301 2.53 -7.77 -9.71
N GLU A 302 3.70 -8.33 -10.00
CA GLU A 302 4.86 -7.58 -10.50
C GLU A 302 4.58 -7.06 -11.90
N ASP A 303 4.09 -7.92 -12.78
CA ASP A 303 3.67 -7.57 -14.13
C ASP A 303 2.56 -6.51 -14.11
N LEU A 304 1.54 -6.70 -13.27
CA LEU A 304 0.47 -5.70 -13.10
C LEU A 304 1.04 -4.34 -12.67
N PHE A 305 1.97 -4.34 -11.71
CA PHE A 305 2.59 -3.12 -11.24
C PHE A 305 3.41 -2.41 -12.33
N VAL A 306 4.18 -3.17 -13.13
CA VAL A 306 4.94 -2.62 -14.26
C VAL A 306 4.03 -2.00 -15.30
N GLU A 307 2.90 -2.63 -15.59
CA GLU A 307 1.95 -2.16 -16.61
C GLU A 307 1.10 -0.98 -16.12
N LEU A 308 0.80 -0.90 -14.82
CA LEU A 308 -0.07 0.12 -14.26
C LEU A 308 0.68 1.25 -13.53
N ALA A 309 1.96 1.10 -13.21
CA ALA A 309 2.76 2.10 -12.51
C ALA A 309 3.50 3.02 -13.50
#